data_13b883405cd3f77f70fdcce125d30758
#
_entry.id   13b883405cd3f77f70fdcce125d30758
#
_cell.length_a   1.000
_cell.length_b   1.000
_cell.length_c   1.000
_cell.angle_alpha   90.00
_cell.angle_beta   90.00
_cell.angle_gamma   90.00
#
_symmetry.space_group_name_H-M   'P 1'
#
loop_
_entity.id
_entity.type
_entity.pdbx_description
1 polymer ?
#
loop_
_entity_poly.entity_id
_entity_poly.type
_entity_poly.pdbx_seq_one_letter_code
_entity_poly.pdbx_strand_id
1 'polypeptide(L)'
;MSDNDPILFQVLRARLGGIVQEMQASLFRSGFSTVIRESQDASCALLAADCKVVAQHVVLPLHMGAFPACARAVVDSYGSDIHPGDVFILNHPYQGGSPHAPDMAAVVPLFDPQSTGLVAFAASMAHKSDIGGPVAGSCWSGATDVFGEGIQVPPVRYHREGTPSSEIERLLGANSRAPRQLLGDLRGQIGACHLGERRLAEVIGRYGIAALTWFFDEVGAVTKRGIRSEIAGWRDGRATASRLIDDDGISLGCPVRVQVEVVKSGADLQFDFSGSDPQTRGPANIRFPLLQAACAYVVVALLGGDTYINSGLLESFGLVAPPGMVVNAEFPAPVNTYNPTVHAVVDACFEACSKLVDGRGRADGCASRSFVLKSENASAVQYEIFGGGAGASDGRDGASGTTVNHTNGRIAPVEIVETEYPVRVLETSLIPDSGGPGEYRGGLGIRRSYQVLERSQFALRSTRHDVPPAGAAGGLAGRGGRIVVNPGRADERSLPARCAGVTLDAGDVFVLDSPGGGGYGAPTKRSPEKVAWDVTSGWCSPQSALSDFGVVLEVDDQGRYEVDVAETRARRTAMVPVPTKLPRGGGSNSG
;
A
#
# COMPACT_ATOMS: atom_id res chain seq x y z
N MET A 1 -36.99 -19.14 10.60
CA MET A 1 -36.53 -18.67 9.29
C MET A 1 -35.67 -19.77 8.71
N SER A 2 -35.86 -20.16 7.45
CA SER A 2 -35.07 -21.25 6.86
C SER A 2 -33.61 -20.83 6.75
N ASP A 3 -32.67 -21.73 7.06
CA ASP A 3 -31.21 -21.52 7.04
C ASP A 3 -30.61 -21.17 5.65
N ASN A 4 -31.45 -20.83 4.68
CA ASN A 4 -31.05 -20.48 3.29
C ASN A 4 -31.87 -19.28 2.75
N ASP A 5 -32.10 -18.24 3.56
CA ASP A 5 -32.82 -17.04 3.12
C ASP A 5 -31.84 -16.05 2.43
N PRO A 6 -31.85 -15.93 1.09
CA PRO A 6 -30.96 -15.02 0.37
C PRO A 6 -31.20 -13.54 0.71
N ILE A 7 -32.40 -13.19 1.16
CA ILE A 7 -32.70 -11.80 1.59
C ILE A 7 -31.99 -11.52 2.92
N LEU A 8 -32.11 -12.44 3.88
CA LEU A 8 -31.43 -12.33 5.17
C LEU A 8 -29.89 -12.25 4.96
N PHE A 9 -29.35 -13.07 4.04
CA PHE A 9 -27.93 -13.02 3.69
C PHE A 9 -27.50 -11.62 3.24
N GLN A 10 -28.23 -11.01 2.30
CA GLN A 10 -27.90 -9.67 1.81
C GLN A 10 -28.08 -8.58 2.89
N VAL A 11 -29.07 -8.73 3.76
CA VAL A 11 -29.28 -7.81 4.88
C VAL A 11 -28.12 -7.89 5.86
N LEU A 12 -27.69 -9.10 6.25
CA LEU A 12 -26.54 -9.27 7.16
C LEU A 12 -25.25 -8.78 6.51
N ARG A 13 -25.02 -9.09 5.23
CA ARG A 13 -23.88 -8.57 4.46
C ARG A 13 -23.82 -7.04 4.50
N ALA A 14 -24.93 -6.37 4.20
CA ALA A 14 -25.00 -4.91 4.24
C ALA A 14 -24.79 -4.34 5.65
N ARG A 15 -25.38 -5.00 6.69
CA ARG A 15 -25.24 -4.57 8.08
C ARG A 15 -23.79 -4.67 8.58
N LEU A 16 -23.13 -5.81 8.35
CA LEU A 16 -21.74 -5.99 8.81
C LEU A 16 -20.77 -5.07 8.04
N GLY A 17 -21.00 -4.92 6.74
CA GLY A 17 -20.26 -3.92 5.94
C GLY A 17 -20.43 -2.50 6.49
N GLY A 18 -21.65 -2.10 6.85
CA GLY A 18 -21.93 -0.80 7.46
C GLY A 18 -21.26 -0.64 8.85
N ILE A 19 -21.24 -1.69 9.66
CA ILE A 19 -20.55 -1.67 10.97
C ILE A 19 -19.06 -1.38 10.79
N VAL A 20 -18.40 -2.09 9.88
CA VAL A 20 -16.96 -1.87 9.65
C VAL A 20 -16.68 -0.46 9.10
N GLN A 21 -17.57 0.10 8.27
CA GLN A 21 -17.47 1.49 7.82
C GLN A 21 -17.61 2.49 8.98
N GLU A 22 -18.55 2.25 9.92
CA GLU A 22 -18.68 3.07 11.13
C GLU A 22 -17.44 2.98 12.02
N MET A 23 -16.88 1.76 12.24
CA MET A 23 -15.62 1.56 12.97
C MET A 23 -14.49 2.36 12.34
N GLN A 24 -14.33 2.26 11.02
CA GLN A 24 -13.30 2.97 10.26
C GLN A 24 -13.45 4.49 10.37
N ALA A 25 -14.65 5.00 10.18
CA ALA A 25 -14.94 6.43 10.30
C ALA A 25 -14.71 6.96 11.73
N SER A 26 -15.03 6.15 12.75
CA SER A 26 -14.75 6.47 14.15
C SER A 26 -13.25 6.55 14.41
N LEU A 27 -12.47 5.59 13.90
CA LEU A 27 -11.01 5.56 14.05
C LEU A 27 -10.36 6.79 13.44
N PHE A 28 -10.73 7.18 12.23
CA PHE A 28 -10.16 8.38 11.58
C PHE A 28 -10.50 9.67 12.35
N ARG A 29 -11.72 9.81 12.86
CA ARG A 29 -12.13 11.00 13.64
C ARG A 29 -11.47 11.08 15.02
N SER A 30 -11.12 9.94 15.61
CA SER A 30 -10.48 9.87 16.95
C SER A 30 -8.96 9.76 16.89
N GLY A 31 -8.36 9.70 15.69
CA GLY A 31 -6.91 9.62 15.51
C GLY A 31 -6.19 10.84 16.08
N PHE A 32 -5.09 10.60 16.79
CA PHE A 32 -4.23 11.64 17.35
C PHE A 32 -3.14 12.07 16.37
N SER A 33 -2.59 11.11 15.62
CA SER A 33 -1.57 11.38 14.62
C SER A 33 -2.18 11.77 13.27
N THR A 34 -1.46 12.59 12.49
CA THR A 34 -1.84 12.94 11.12
C THR A 34 -1.84 11.73 10.20
N VAL A 35 -1.00 10.73 10.46
CA VAL A 35 -0.96 9.50 9.65
C VAL A 35 -2.28 8.72 9.71
N ILE A 36 -2.98 8.74 10.85
CA ILE A 36 -4.31 8.12 10.98
C ILE A 36 -5.41 9.09 10.55
N ARG A 37 -5.39 10.31 11.08
CA ARG A 37 -6.49 11.27 10.89
C ARG A 37 -6.56 11.80 9.45
N GLU A 38 -5.42 12.20 8.89
CA GLU A 38 -5.34 12.83 7.57
C GLU A 38 -4.97 11.83 6.47
N SER A 39 -3.90 11.06 6.66
CA SER A 39 -3.44 10.08 5.67
C SER A 39 -4.28 8.81 5.66
N GLN A 40 -5.08 8.54 6.69
CA GLN A 40 -5.99 7.40 6.81
C GLN A 40 -5.26 6.04 6.76
N ASP A 41 -4.05 5.98 7.33
CA ASP A 41 -3.24 4.76 7.36
C ASP A 41 -3.70 3.81 8.48
N ALA A 42 -4.91 3.30 8.35
CA ALA A 42 -5.52 2.36 9.27
C ALA A 42 -6.66 1.58 8.61
N SER A 43 -7.01 0.43 9.16
CA SER A 43 -8.12 -0.42 8.71
C SER A 43 -8.86 -1.07 9.88
N CYS A 44 -10.13 -1.42 9.66
CA CYS A 44 -10.95 -2.18 10.59
C CYS A 44 -11.55 -3.42 9.92
N ALA A 45 -11.79 -4.46 10.72
CA ALA A 45 -12.41 -5.70 10.29
C ALA A 45 -13.26 -6.34 11.40
N LEU A 46 -14.22 -7.17 10.98
CA LEU A 46 -14.90 -8.15 11.82
C LEU A 46 -14.47 -9.55 11.39
N LEU A 47 -14.16 -10.40 12.37
CA LEU A 47 -13.74 -11.79 12.15
C LEU A 47 -14.67 -12.73 12.94
N ALA A 48 -14.95 -13.90 12.40
CA ALA A 48 -15.61 -14.96 13.14
C ALA A 48 -14.69 -15.56 14.22
N ALA A 49 -15.23 -16.37 15.12
CA ALA A 49 -14.45 -17.00 16.19
C ALA A 49 -13.33 -17.91 15.68
N ASP A 50 -13.43 -18.44 14.45
CA ASP A 50 -12.37 -19.20 13.75
C ASP A 50 -11.27 -18.31 13.13
N CYS A 51 -11.30 -17.00 13.38
CA CYS A 51 -10.37 -15.97 12.88
C CYS A 51 -10.52 -15.65 11.39
N LYS A 52 -11.55 -16.10 10.71
CA LYS A 52 -11.83 -15.70 9.33
C LYS A 52 -12.46 -14.31 9.28
N VAL A 53 -11.96 -13.45 8.40
CA VAL A 53 -12.60 -12.16 8.14
C VAL A 53 -13.97 -12.38 7.51
N VAL A 54 -15.00 -11.83 8.14
CA VAL A 54 -16.39 -11.85 7.65
C VAL A 54 -16.80 -10.54 7.00
N ALA A 55 -16.19 -9.44 7.42
CA ALA A 55 -16.37 -8.12 6.81
C ALA A 55 -15.12 -7.26 7.04
N GLN A 56 -14.68 -6.56 6.00
CA GLN A 56 -13.59 -5.58 6.06
C GLN A 56 -13.89 -4.40 5.15
N HIS A 57 -13.62 -3.19 5.64
CA HIS A 57 -13.59 -2.01 4.77
C HIS A 57 -12.16 -1.80 4.28
N VAL A 58 -11.97 -1.84 2.95
CA VAL A 58 -10.65 -1.76 2.35
C VAL A 58 -10.27 -0.29 2.14
N VAL A 59 -9.64 0.30 3.14
CA VAL A 59 -8.89 1.55 2.97
C VAL A 59 -7.49 1.21 2.51
N LEU A 60 -6.82 0.29 3.22
CA LEU A 60 -5.48 -0.19 2.90
C LEU A 60 -5.53 -1.68 2.56
N PRO A 61 -5.45 -2.05 1.27
CA PRO A 61 -5.48 -3.44 0.84
C PRO A 61 -4.42 -4.33 1.51
N LEU A 62 -3.28 -3.76 1.89
CA LEU A 62 -2.18 -4.50 2.54
C LEU A 62 -2.58 -5.18 3.87
N HIS A 63 -3.62 -4.70 4.55
CA HIS A 63 -4.09 -5.28 5.82
C HIS A 63 -4.99 -6.52 5.63
N MET A 64 -5.42 -6.85 4.40
CA MET A 64 -6.35 -7.98 4.16
C MET A 64 -5.81 -9.32 4.66
N GLY A 65 -4.53 -9.59 4.46
CA GLY A 65 -3.90 -10.83 4.93
C GLY A 65 -3.49 -10.82 6.41
N ALA A 66 -3.33 -9.63 7.01
CA ALA A 66 -2.82 -9.48 8.37
C ALA A 66 -3.88 -9.79 9.44
N PHE A 67 -5.14 -9.39 9.26
CA PHE A 67 -6.19 -9.57 10.26
C PHE A 67 -6.41 -11.04 10.69
N PRO A 68 -6.54 -12.01 9.76
CA PRO A 68 -6.66 -13.41 10.15
C PRO A 68 -5.46 -13.91 10.96
N ALA A 69 -4.24 -13.51 10.56
CA ALA A 69 -3.01 -13.90 11.25
C ALA A 69 -2.94 -13.30 12.66
N CYS A 70 -3.31 -12.02 12.84
CA CYS A 70 -3.32 -11.36 14.15
C CYS A 70 -4.34 -12.01 15.11
N ALA A 71 -5.57 -12.26 14.65
CA ALA A 71 -6.59 -12.91 15.48
C ALA A 71 -6.18 -14.34 15.83
N ARG A 72 -5.62 -15.10 14.87
CA ARG A 72 -5.11 -16.45 15.12
C ARG A 72 -4.00 -16.46 16.17
N ALA A 73 -3.05 -15.51 16.07
CA ALA A 73 -1.97 -15.40 17.05
C ALA A 73 -2.48 -15.13 18.48
N VAL A 74 -3.56 -14.35 18.62
CA VAL A 74 -4.24 -14.15 19.92
C VAL A 74 -4.86 -15.46 20.41
N VAL A 75 -5.60 -16.17 19.57
CA VAL A 75 -6.24 -17.45 19.93
C VAL A 75 -5.17 -18.50 20.28
N ASP A 76 -4.10 -18.60 19.51
CA ASP A 76 -3.02 -19.57 19.76
C ASP A 76 -2.26 -19.27 21.07
N SER A 77 -2.18 -17.98 21.46
CA SER A 77 -1.49 -17.56 22.68
C SER A 77 -2.33 -17.72 23.95
N TYR A 78 -3.65 -17.54 23.84
CA TYR A 78 -4.52 -17.47 25.03
C TYR A 78 -5.59 -18.59 25.09
N GLY A 79 -5.96 -19.19 23.97
CA GLY A 79 -6.88 -20.32 23.94
C GLY A 79 -8.20 -20.02 24.64
N SER A 80 -8.51 -20.79 25.69
CA SER A 80 -9.71 -20.61 26.53
C SER A 80 -9.59 -19.45 27.55
N ASP A 81 -8.40 -18.87 27.73
CA ASP A 81 -8.17 -17.70 28.61
C ASP A 81 -8.42 -16.39 27.86
N ILE A 82 -9.55 -16.32 27.13
CA ILE A 82 -10.07 -15.12 26.48
C ILE A 82 -11.44 -14.81 27.10
N HIS A 83 -11.58 -13.62 27.69
CA HIS A 83 -12.75 -13.26 28.49
C HIS A 83 -13.43 -11.98 27.96
N PRO A 84 -14.73 -11.77 28.26
CA PRO A 84 -15.43 -10.52 27.96
C PRO A 84 -14.69 -9.31 28.55
N GLY A 85 -14.53 -8.25 27.74
CA GLY A 85 -13.81 -7.04 28.13
C GLY A 85 -12.29 -7.10 27.94
N ASP A 86 -11.73 -8.24 27.51
CA ASP A 86 -10.33 -8.31 27.13
C ASP A 86 -10.06 -7.49 25.85
N VAL A 87 -8.85 -6.94 25.78
CA VAL A 87 -8.31 -6.31 24.57
C VAL A 87 -6.89 -6.81 24.38
N PHE A 88 -6.59 -7.28 23.20
CA PHE A 88 -5.24 -7.73 22.84
C PHE A 88 -4.60 -6.73 21.87
N ILE A 89 -3.29 -6.51 22.03
CA ILE A 89 -2.49 -5.74 21.09
C ILE A 89 -1.29 -6.56 20.62
N LEU A 90 -0.86 -6.32 19.40
CA LEU A 90 0.31 -6.97 18.81
C LEU A 90 0.79 -6.18 17.59
N ASN A 91 2.10 -6.27 17.32
CA ASN A 91 2.68 -5.71 16.10
C ASN A 91 3.82 -6.57 15.53
N HIS A 92 4.14 -7.70 16.17
CA HIS A 92 5.28 -8.53 15.80
C HIS A 92 5.03 -9.22 14.44
N PRO A 93 5.83 -8.95 13.37
CA PRO A 93 5.57 -9.48 12.03
C PRO A 93 5.58 -11.00 11.95
N TYR A 94 6.39 -11.66 12.77
CA TYR A 94 6.59 -13.11 12.78
C TYR A 94 5.69 -13.86 13.75
N GLN A 95 5.27 -13.22 14.85
CA GLN A 95 4.43 -13.83 15.87
C GLN A 95 2.98 -13.35 15.83
N GLY A 96 2.69 -12.34 15.02
CA GLY A 96 1.35 -11.75 14.92
C GLY A 96 0.89 -11.45 13.50
N GLY A 97 1.78 -11.57 12.51
CA GLY A 97 1.42 -11.37 11.11
C GLY A 97 1.19 -9.92 10.70
N SER A 98 1.56 -8.94 11.52
CA SER A 98 1.57 -7.52 11.11
C SER A 98 2.50 -7.32 9.91
N PRO A 99 2.19 -6.41 8.98
CA PRO A 99 3.05 -6.13 7.82
C PRO A 99 4.46 -5.72 8.22
N HIS A 100 4.57 -4.87 9.22
CA HIS A 100 5.79 -4.45 9.90
C HIS A 100 5.46 -3.95 11.32
N ALA A 101 6.48 -3.75 12.16
CA ALA A 101 6.27 -3.40 13.55
C ALA A 101 5.47 -2.08 13.79
N PRO A 102 5.60 -1.00 12.98
CA PRO A 102 4.74 0.18 13.14
C PRO A 102 3.24 -0.07 12.96
N ASP A 103 2.83 -1.09 12.23
CA ASP A 103 1.42 -1.47 12.08
C ASP A 103 0.95 -2.30 13.29
N MET A 104 0.41 -1.60 14.28
CA MET A 104 -0.07 -2.24 15.51
C MET A 104 -1.56 -2.60 15.39
N ALA A 105 -1.87 -3.87 15.63
CA ALA A 105 -3.24 -4.36 15.71
C ALA A 105 -3.78 -4.23 17.13
N ALA A 106 -5.08 -3.91 17.25
CA ALA A 106 -5.90 -4.13 18.43
C ALA A 106 -6.98 -5.14 18.06
N VAL A 107 -7.17 -6.16 18.90
CA VAL A 107 -8.11 -7.26 18.70
C VAL A 107 -8.99 -7.38 19.94
N VAL A 108 -10.30 -7.22 19.78
CA VAL A 108 -11.31 -7.26 20.84
C VAL A 108 -12.22 -8.46 20.61
N PRO A 109 -12.28 -9.44 21.53
CA PRO A 109 -13.17 -10.57 21.43
C PRO A 109 -14.63 -10.14 21.72
N LEU A 110 -15.56 -10.70 20.98
CA LEU A 110 -16.99 -10.41 21.05
C LEU A 110 -17.73 -11.67 21.48
N PHE A 111 -18.48 -11.54 22.55
CA PHE A 111 -19.19 -12.67 23.16
C PHE A 111 -20.70 -12.58 22.95
N ASP A 112 -21.37 -13.74 22.95
CA ASP A 112 -22.81 -13.79 22.99
C ASP A 112 -23.30 -13.29 24.37
N PRO A 113 -24.15 -12.27 24.44
CA PRO A 113 -24.65 -11.75 25.70
C PRO A 113 -25.42 -12.79 26.54
N GLN A 114 -25.93 -13.86 25.92
CA GLN A 114 -26.76 -14.87 26.59
C GLN A 114 -25.97 -16.11 27.03
N SER A 115 -24.96 -16.53 26.26
CA SER A 115 -24.24 -17.79 26.51
C SER A 115 -22.78 -17.58 26.94
N THR A 116 -22.25 -16.34 26.92
CA THR A 116 -20.86 -16.03 27.16
C THR A 116 -19.85 -16.76 26.23
N GLY A 117 -20.35 -17.37 25.15
CA GLY A 117 -19.51 -17.98 24.12
C GLY A 117 -18.86 -16.94 23.24
N LEU A 118 -17.59 -17.16 22.85
CA LEU A 118 -16.89 -16.33 21.89
C LEU A 118 -17.55 -16.47 20.50
N VAL A 119 -17.99 -15.36 19.93
CA VAL A 119 -18.72 -15.32 18.64
C VAL A 119 -17.85 -14.78 17.53
N ALA A 120 -17.10 -13.71 17.83
CA ALA A 120 -16.38 -12.95 16.81
C ALA A 120 -15.22 -12.15 17.43
N PHE A 121 -14.47 -11.49 16.57
CA PHE A 121 -13.51 -10.45 16.97
C PHE A 121 -13.79 -9.16 16.18
N ALA A 122 -13.68 -8.02 16.84
CA ALA A 122 -13.48 -6.74 16.18
C ALA A 122 -11.99 -6.43 16.20
N ALA A 123 -11.42 -6.09 15.04
CA ALA A 123 -10.02 -5.77 14.94
C ALA A 123 -9.80 -4.44 14.22
N SER A 124 -8.75 -3.73 14.63
CA SER A 124 -8.23 -2.56 13.93
C SER A 124 -6.73 -2.67 13.81
N MET A 125 -6.18 -2.19 12.71
CA MET A 125 -4.74 -2.07 12.48
C MET A 125 -4.43 -0.64 12.07
N ALA A 126 -3.41 -0.04 12.67
CA ALA A 126 -3.05 1.35 12.40
C ALA A 126 -1.54 1.56 12.53
N HIS A 127 -0.99 2.30 11.56
CA HIS A 127 0.40 2.70 11.57
C HIS A 127 0.69 3.67 12.71
N LYS A 128 1.75 3.40 13.49
CA LYS A 128 2.20 4.26 14.60
C LYS A 128 3.31 5.19 14.13
N SER A 129 3.19 6.46 14.44
CA SER A 129 4.17 7.46 14.03
C SER A 129 5.58 7.18 14.55
N ASP A 130 5.70 6.55 15.73
CA ASP A 130 6.98 6.14 16.32
C ASP A 130 6.79 5.05 17.37
N ILE A 131 7.52 3.96 17.24
CA ILE A 131 7.58 2.84 18.19
C ILE A 131 9.01 2.54 18.66
N GLY A 132 9.89 3.56 18.61
CA GLY A 132 11.29 3.43 19.03
C GLY A 132 12.22 2.99 17.91
N GLY A 133 13.29 2.31 18.26
CA GLY A 133 14.37 1.96 17.34
C GLY A 133 15.40 3.09 17.15
N PRO A 134 16.43 2.88 16.29
CA PRO A 134 17.57 3.80 16.15
C PRO A 134 17.22 5.17 15.61
N VAL A 135 16.15 5.29 14.81
CA VAL A 135 15.75 6.54 14.14
C VAL A 135 14.30 6.89 14.43
N ALA A 136 13.96 8.18 14.36
CA ALA A 136 12.59 8.63 14.52
C ALA A 136 11.68 8.04 13.44
N GLY A 137 10.43 7.74 13.82
CA GLY A 137 9.44 7.08 12.98
C GLY A 137 9.70 5.59 12.78
N SER A 138 10.69 5.02 13.47
CA SER A 138 11.03 3.59 13.44
C SER A 138 11.36 3.04 12.03
N CYS A 139 11.63 3.94 11.06
CA CYS A 139 11.81 3.63 9.65
C CYS A 139 13.29 3.55 9.29
N TRP A 140 14.02 2.69 9.99
CA TRP A 140 15.46 2.55 9.79
C TRP A 140 15.80 1.71 8.55
N SER A 141 16.30 2.38 7.50
CA SER A 141 16.73 1.72 6.27
C SER A 141 18.00 0.86 6.44
N GLY A 142 18.73 1.03 7.53
CA GLY A 142 19.92 0.25 7.88
C GLY A 142 19.63 -0.96 8.77
N ALA A 143 18.38 -1.35 9.01
CA ALA A 143 18.05 -2.52 9.80
C ALA A 143 18.54 -3.80 9.11
N THR A 144 19.23 -4.67 9.87
CA THR A 144 19.71 -5.99 9.43
C THR A 144 18.94 -7.14 10.07
N ASP A 145 18.08 -6.81 11.01
CA ASP A 145 17.16 -7.71 11.69
C ASP A 145 15.95 -6.94 12.21
N VAL A 146 14.92 -7.66 12.61
CA VAL A 146 13.65 -7.11 13.09
C VAL A 146 13.81 -6.32 14.41
N PHE A 147 14.85 -6.59 15.21
CA PHE A 147 15.06 -5.90 16.49
C PHE A 147 15.49 -4.44 16.30
N GLY A 148 16.08 -4.11 15.15
CA GLY A 148 16.38 -2.73 14.76
C GLY A 148 15.15 -1.92 14.31
N GLU A 149 13.96 -2.52 14.24
CA GLU A 149 12.75 -1.90 13.67
C GLU A 149 11.80 -1.31 14.73
N GLY A 150 12.23 -1.19 15.98
CA GLY A 150 11.44 -0.69 17.10
C GLY A 150 10.92 -1.79 18.01
N ILE A 151 10.01 -1.43 18.93
CA ILE A 151 9.48 -2.38 19.90
C ILE A 151 8.65 -3.47 19.20
N GLN A 152 8.97 -4.73 19.49
CA GLN A 152 8.28 -5.91 19.00
C GLN A 152 7.31 -6.39 20.09
N VAL A 153 6.00 -6.28 19.84
CA VAL A 153 4.93 -6.68 20.76
C VAL A 153 4.29 -7.97 20.22
N PRO A 154 4.55 -9.13 20.83
CA PRO A 154 3.79 -10.36 20.54
C PRO A 154 2.34 -10.16 20.98
N PRO A 155 1.42 -11.13 20.77
CA PRO A 155 0.08 -11.03 21.33
C PRO A 155 0.14 -10.82 22.85
N VAL A 156 -0.30 -9.64 23.33
CA VAL A 156 -0.36 -9.31 24.76
C VAL A 156 -1.75 -8.80 25.12
N ARG A 157 -2.23 -9.23 26.30
CA ARG A 157 -3.50 -8.74 26.86
C ARG A 157 -3.29 -7.33 27.40
N TYR A 158 -3.78 -6.34 26.68
CA TYR A 158 -3.68 -4.93 27.05
C TYR A 158 -4.79 -4.49 28.01
N HIS A 159 -6.04 -4.96 27.80
CA HIS A 159 -7.09 -4.88 28.84
C HIS A 159 -7.41 -6.28 29.34
N ARG A 160 -7.58 -6.41 30.65
CA ARG A 160 -8.11 -7.58 31.30
C ARG A 160 -9.50 -7.24 31.85
N GLU A 161 -10.54 -7.88 31.31
CA GLU A 161 -11.92 -7.67 31.73
C GLU A 161 -12.32 -6.19 31.85
N GLY A 162 -11.96 -5.39 30.85
CA GLY A 162 -12.23 -3.96 30.78
C GLY A 162 -11.20 -3.04 31.46
N THR A 163 -10.23 -3.60 32.20
CA THR A 163 -9.22 -2.79 32.91
C THR A 163 -7.91 -2.72 32.09
N PRO A 164 -7.46 -1.52 31.68
CA PRO A 164 -6.21 -1.36 30.94
C PRO A 164 -4.97 -1.64 31.82
N SER A 165 -3.93 -2.23 31.24
CA SER A 165 -2.64 -2.44 31.90
C SER A 165 -1.78 -1.17 31.87
N SER A 166 -1.63 -0.55 33.03
CA SER A 166 -0.76 0.62 33.20
C SER A 166 0.72 0.31 32.95
N GLU A 167 1.15 -0.94 33.17
CA GLU A 167 2.51 -1.40 32.89
C GLU A 167 2.79 -1.39 31.39
N ILE A 168 1.87 -1.92 30.59
CA ILE A 168 2.02 -1.94 29.13
C ILE A 168 1.99 -0.52 28.58
N GLU A 169 1.09 0.37 29.09
CA GLU A 169 1.09 1.78 28.68
C GLU A 169 2.42 2.47 28.96
N ARG A 170 3.00 2.25 30.16
CA ARG A 170 4.31 2.82 30.50
C ARG A 170 5.41 2.26 29.64
N LEU A 171 5.39 0.94 29.36
CA LEU A 171 6.36 0.29 28.48
C LEU A 171 6.33 0.89 27.07
N LEU A 172 5.14 0.98 26.47
CA LEU A 172 4.97 1.54 25.13
C LEU A 172 5.37 3.03 25.09
N GLY A 173 4.92 3.80 26.07
CA GLY A 173 5.24 5.23 26.17
C GLY A 173 6.74 5.52 26.34
N ALA A 174 7.44 4.70 27.12
CA ALA A 174 8.90 4.84 27.32
C ALA A 174 9.73 4.47 26.08
N ASN A 175 9.19 3.67 25.17
CA ASN A 175 9.85 3.25 23.93
C ASN A 175 9.49 4.11 22.71
N SER A 176 8.67 5.17 22.86
CA SER A 176 8.27 6.04 21.75
C SER A 176 8.75 7.47 21.95
N ARG A 177 9.17 8.12 20.86
CA ARG A 177 9.47 9.57 20.84
C ARG A 177 8.20 10.41 20.76
N ALA A 178 7.04 9.79 20.50
CA ALA A 178 5.73 10.44 20.40
C ALA A 178 4.67 9.70 21.23
N PRO A 179 4.86 9.55 22.57
CA PRO A 179 4.00 8.69 23.40
C PRO A 179 2.53 9.13 23.39
N ARG A 180 2.25 10.44 23.28
CA ARG A 180 0.87 10.94 23.19
C ARG A 180 0.17 10.49 21.91
N GLN A 181 0.88 10.54 20.75
CA GLN A 181 0.35 10.05 19.48
C GLN A 181 0.13 8.54 19.55
N LEU A 182 1.13 7.77 19.97
CA LEU A 182 1.08 6.32 20.07
C LEU A 182 -0.12 5.84 20.93
N LEU A 183 -0.20 6.31 22.17
CA LEU A 183 -1.25 5.86 23.11
C LEU A 183 -2.63 6.43 22.74
N GLY A 184 -2.69 7.66 22.21
CA GLY A 184 -3.93 8.26 21.71
C GLY A 184 -4.51 7.49 20.55
N ASP A 185 -3.68 7.15 19.57
CA ASP A 185 -4.08 6.35 18.41
C ASP A 185 -4.51 4.93 18.82
N LEU A 186 -3.81 4.32 19.79
CA LEU A 186 -4.20 2.99 20.30
C LEU A 186 -5.58 3.03 20.99
N ARG A 187 -5.86 4.05 21.78
CA ARG A 187 -7.19 4.24 22.39
C ARG A 187 -8.27 4.47 21.34
N GLY A 188 -7.97 5.20 20.27
CA GLY A 188 -8.86 5.37 19.11
C GLY A 188 -9.19 4.05 18.42
N GLN A 189 -8.18 3.18 18.21
CA GLN A 189 -8.36 1.83 17.66
C GLN A 189 -9.28 0.97 18.54
N ILE A 190 -9.03 0.95 19.84
CA ILE A 190 -9.84 0.18 20.81
C ILE A 190 -11.27 0.73 20.84
N GLY A 191 -11.45 2.05 20.83
CA GLY A 191 -12.77 2.68 20.77
C GLY A 191 -13.57 2.29 19.52
N ALA A 192 -12.89 2.18 18.36
CA ALA A 192 -13.49 1.71 17.11
C ALA A 192 -13.88 0.22 17.21
N CYS A 193 -13.06 -0.63 17.84
CA CYS A 193 -13.40 -2.05 18.07
C CYS A 193 -14.60 -2.19 19.00
N HIS A 194 -14.67 -1.44 20.09
CA HIS A 194 -15.85 -1.42 20.98
C HIS A 194 -17.12 -0.88 20.30
N LEU A 195 -16.99 0.03 19.32
CA LEU A 195 -18.14 0.39 18.47
C LEU A 195 -18.63 -0.82 17.68
N GLY A 196 -17.72 -1.58 17.07
CA GLY A 196 -18.03 -2.83 16.37
C GLY A 196 -18.73 -3.84 17.27
N GLU A 197 -18.24 -4.00 18.51
CA GLU A 197 -18.85 -4.86 19.52
C GLU A 197 -20.32 -4.49 19.80
N ARG A 198 -20.59 -3.23 20.13
CA ARG A 198 -21.96 -2.75 20.39
C ARG A 198 -22.89 -2.96 19.21
N ARG A 199 -22.41 -2.64 18.00
CA ARG A 199 -23.21 -2.81 16.77
C ARG A 199 -23.48 -4.27 16.44
N LEU A 200 -22.52 -5.16 16.69
CA LEU A 200 -22.74 -6.60 16.51
C LEU A 200 -23.75 -7.16 17.51
N ALA A 201 -23.71 -6.71 18.78
CA ALA A 201 -24.70 -7.06 19.78
C ALA A 201 -26.14 -6.63 19.36
N GLU A 202 -26.30 -5.46 18.71
CA GLU A 202 -27.58 -5.04 18.13
C GLU A 202 -28.04 -5.98 17.00
N VAL A 203 -27.12 -6.48 16.17
CA VAL A 203 -27.42 -7.47 15.11
C VAL A 203 -27.86 -8.78 15.74
N ILE A 204 -27.16 -9.27 16.77
CA ILE A 204 -27.53 -10.48 17.50
C ILE A 204 -28.93 -10.33 18.13
N GLY A 205 -29.19 -9.20 18.80
CA GLY A 205 -30.49 -8.91 19.41
C GLY A 205 -31.65 -8.87 18.42
N ARG A 206 -31.41 -8.47 17.18
CA ARG A 206 -32.44 -8.35 16.15
C ARG A 206 -32.67 -9.62 15.32
N TYR A 207 -31.63 -10.34 14.97
CA TYR A 207 -31.69 -11.47 14.04
C TYR A 207 -31.41 -12.82 14.73
N GLY A 208 -30.90 -12.82 15.95
CA GLY A 208 -30.48 -13.99 16.71
C GLY A 208 -29.05 -14.44 16.35
N ILE A 209 -28.42 -15.13 17.30
CA ILE A 209 -27.06 -15.66 17.14
C ILE A 209 -26.98 -16.73 16.04
N ALA A 210 -27.98 -17.57 15.88
CA ALA A 210 -28.01 -18.60 14.84
C ALA A 210 -27.97 -18.04 13.43
N ALA A 211 -28.65 -16.91 13.16
CA ALA A 211 -28.59 -16.24 11.88
C ALA A 211 -27.21 -15.64 11.60
N LEU A 212 -26.55 -15.11 12.63
CA LEU A 212 -25.21 -14.54 12.49
C LEU A 212 -24.14 -15.62 12.24
N THR A 213 -24.17 -16.73 12.98
CA THR A 213 -23.23 -17.85 12.78
C THR A 213 -23.42 -18.50 11.41
N TRP A 214 -24.65 -18.72 10.99
CA TRP A 214 -24.94 -19.17 9.63
C TRP A 214 -24.33 -18.22 8.57
N PHE A 215 -24.50 -16.91 8.74
CA PHE A 215 -23.91 -15.94 7.81
C PHE A 215 -22.38 -16.02 7.80
N PHE A 216 -21.73 -16.19 8.96
CA PHE A 216 -20.28 -16.33 9.05
C PHE A 216 -19.75 -17.56 8.30
N ASP A 217 -20.46 -18.68 8.39
CA ASP A 217 -20.12 -19.92 7.70
C ASP A 217 -20.27 -19.78 6.17
N GLU A 218 -21.32 -19.08 5.72
CA GLU A 218 -21.66 -18.98 4.30
C GLU A 218 -20.93 -17.86 3.56
N VAL A 219 -20.62 -16.73 4.20
CA VAL A 219 -20.15 -15.54 3.49
C VAL A 219 -18.82 -15.77 2.76
N GLY A 220 -17.90 -16.50 3.36
CA GLY A 220 -16.63 -16.88 2.74
C GLY A 220 -16.84 -17.80 1.54
N ALA A 221 -17.69 -18.82 1.69
CA ALA A 221 -17.98 -19.78 0.63
C ALA A 221 -18.67 -19.11 -0.58
N VAL A 222 -19.64 -18.21 -0.33
CA VAL A 222 -20.31 -17.41 -1.38
C VAL A 222 -19.33 -16.54 -2.14
N THR A 223 -18.46 -15.81 -1.42
CA THR A 223 -17.44 -14.95 -2.05
C THR A 223 -16.45 -15.78 -2.88
N LYS A 224 -15.94 -16.88 -2.32
CA LYS A 224 -15.02 -17.78 -3.03
C LYS A 224 -15.63 -18.35 -4.31
N ARG A 225 -16.90 -18.83 -4.25
CA ARG A 225 -17.61 -19.35 -5.43
C ARG A 225 -17.77 -18.27 -6.50
N GLY A 226 -18.17 -17.05 -6.12
CA GLY A 226 -18.33 -15.93 -7.04
C GLY A 226 -17.02 -15.58 -7.76
N ILE A 227 -15.93 -15.41 -7.02
CA ILE A 227 -14.61 -15.10 -7.57
C ILE A 227 -14.14 -16.21 -8.51
N ARG A 228 -14.26 -17.48 -8.12
CA ARG A 228 -13.85 -18.62 -8.96
C ARG A 228 -14.70 -18.73 -10.23
N SER A 229 -15.97 -18.36 -10.18
CA SER A 229 -16.83 -18.31 -11.37
C SER A 229 -16.36 -17.26 -12.38
N GLU A 230 -15.93 -16.08 -11.88
CA GLU A 230 -15.36 -15.03 -12.75
C GLU A 230 -14.00 -15.45 -13.33
N ILE A 231 -13.12 -16.04 -12.49
CA ILE A 231 -11.82 -16.58 -12.93
C ILE A 231 -11.99 -17.66 -14.02
N ALA A 232 -13.04 -18.47 -13.96
CA ALA A 232 -13.31 -19.49 -14.96
C ALA A 232 -13.49 -18.91 -16.38
N GLY A 233 -13.91 -17.65 -16.51
CA GLY A 233 -14.02 -16.93 -17.77
C GLY A 233 -12.69 -16.43 -18.34
N TRP A 234 -11.59 -16.47 -17.58
CA TRP A 234 -10.27 -16.07 -18.07
C TRP A 234 -9.65 -17.18 -18.95
N ARG A 235 -8.62 -16.82 -19.74
CA ARG A 235 -7.93 -17.79 -20.60
C ARG A 235 -7.08 -18.74 -19.75
N ASP A 236 -7.17 -20.04 -20.01
CA ASP A 236 -6.25 -21.02 -19.44
C ASP A 236 -4.84 -20.79 -19.97
N GLY A 237 -3.86 -20.95 -19.11
CA GLY A 237 -2.47 -20.79 -19.50
C GLY A 237 -1.53 -20.51 -18.33
N ARG A 238 -0.31 -20.17 -18.72
CA ARG A 238 0.80 -19.86 -17.81
C ARG A 238 1.48 -18.60 -18.30
N ALA A 239 1.77 -17.69 -17.37
CA ALA A 239 2.45 -16.45 -17.68
C ALA A 239 3.43 -16.07 -16.58
N THR A 240 4.62 -15.64 -16.97
CA THR A 240 5.67 -15.19 -16.03
C THR A 240 5.94 -13.72 -16.24
N ALA A 241 6.17 -13.00 -15.12
CA ALA A 241 6.63 -11.62 -15.10
C ALA A 241 7.58 -11.39 -13.93
N SER A 242 8.40 -10.35 -14.03
CA SER A 242 9.31 -9.96 -12.95
C SER A 242 9.46 -8.45 -12.86
N ARG A 243 9.78 -7.97 -11.65
CA ARG A 243 10.12 -6.57 -11.37
C ARG A 243 11.38 -6.51 -10.51
N LEU A 244 12.12 -5.44 -10.69
CA LEU A 244 13.24 -5.10 -9.84
C LEU A 244 12.84 -3.96 -8.90
N ILE A 245 13.35 -3.99 -7.67
CA ILE A 245 13.40 -2.84 -6.77
C ILE A 245 14.82 -2.27 -6.76
N ASP A 246 14.96 -0.99 -6.47
CA ASP A 246 16.25 -0.29 -6.58
C ASP A 246 17.39 -1.00 -5.83
N ASP A 247 17.13 -1.39 -4.57
CA ASP A 247 18.06 -2.10 -3.68
C ASP A 247 17.33 -2.62 -2.42
N ASP A 248 18.04 -3.11 -1.40
CA ASP A 248 17.48 -3.54 -0.12
C ASP A 248 17.59 -2.49 1.01
N GLY A 249 18.18 -1.32 0.72
CA GLY A 249 18.45 -0.25 1.69
C GLY A 249 19.83 -0.32 2.34
N ILE A 250 20.55 -1.43 2.21
CA ILE A 250 21.93 -1.65 2.71
C ILE A 250 22.90 -1.84 1.54
N SER A 251 22.56 -2.74 0.62
CA SER A 251 23.33 -3.03 -0.58
C SER A 251 22.91 -2.09 -1.70
N LEU A 252 23.25 -0.79 -1.56
CA LEU A 252 22.83 0.25 -2.50
C LEU A 252 23.31 -0.05 -3.93
N GLY A 253 22.43 0.19 -4.92
CA GLY A 253 22.69 -0.09 -6.32
C GLY A 253 22.69 -1.58 -6.70
N CYS A 254 22.27 -2.47 -5.79
CA CYS A 254 22.08 -3.89 -6.05
C CYS A 254 20.59 -4.20 -6.16
N PRO A 255 20.00 -4.20 -7.37
CA PRO A 255 18.58 -4.45 -7.56
C PRO A 255 18.17 -5.84 -7.08
N VAL A 256 17.00 -5.93 -6.43
CA VAL A 256 16.42 -7.18 -5.94
C VAL A 256 15.23 -7.56 -6.83
N ARG A 257 15.19 -8.82 -7.27
CA ARG A 257 14.17 -9.32 -8.19
C ARG A 257 13.02 -9.98 -7.47
N VAL A 258 11.81 -9.56 -7.84
CA VAL A 258 10.55 -10.25 -7.56
C VAL A 258 10.04 -10.85 -8.86
N GLN A 259 9.80 -12.16 -8.87
CA GLN A 259 9.28 -12.89 -10.02
C GLN A 259 8.05 -13.69 -9.64
N VAL A 260 7.04 -13.68 -10.49
CA VAL A 260 5.84 -14.50 -10.35
C VAL A 260 5.58 -15.29 -11.61
N GLU A 261 5.22 -16.55 -11.45
CA GLU A 261 4.54 -17.34 -12.46
C GLU A 261 3.07 -17.46 -12.07
N VAL A 262 2.17 -17.06 -12.96
CA VAL A 262 0.73 -17.22 -12.79
C VAL A 262 0.26 -18.39 -13.63
N VAL A 263 -0.40 -19.35 -12.99
CA VAL A 263 -1.00 -20.51 -13.65
C VAL A 263 -2.51 -20.46 -13.47
N LYS A 264 -3.25 -20.47 -14.58
CA LYS A 264 -4.71 -20.48 -14.59
C LYS A 264 -5.20 -21.74 -15.31
N SER A 265 -6.09 -22.51 -14.69
CA SER A 265 -6.69 -23.72 -15.26
C SER A 265 -8.13 -23.89 -14.74
N GLY A 266 -9.12 -23.83 -15.64
CA GLY A 266 -10.54 -23.83 -15.26
C GLY A 266 -10.89 -22.67 -14.33
N ALA A 267 -11.31 -22.95 -13.10
CA ALA A 267 -11.57 -21.95 -12.07
C ALA A 267 -10.40 -21.76 -11.08
N ASP A 268 -9.28 -22.44 -11.29
CA ASP A 268 -8.11 -22.38 -10.43
C ASP A 268 -7.13 -21.31 -10.93
N LEU A 269 -6.65 -20.49 -9.98
CA LEU A 269 -5.62 -19.48 -10.20
C LEU A 269 -4.53 -19.69 -9.15
N GLN A 270 -3.28 -19.76 -9.58
CA GLN A 270 -2.13 -19.93 -8.68
C GLN A 270 -1.06 -18.90 -9.03
N PHE A 271 -0.51 -18.29 -7.98
CA PHE A 271 0.67 -17.43 -8.03
C PHE A 271 1.86 -18.17 -7.43
N ASP A 272 2.93 -18.33 -8.19
CA ASP A 272 4.18 -18.98 -7.75
C ASP A 272 5.33 -17.97 -7.80
N PHE A 273 5.89 -17.67 -6.63
CA PHE A 273 6.99 -16.73 -6.45
C PHE A 273 8.35 -17.41 -6.25
N SER A 274 8.47 -18.70 -6.47
CA SER A 274 9.72 -19.47 -6.30
C SER A 274 10.90 -18.95 -7.12
N GLY A 275 10.64 -18.14 -8.17
CA GLY A 275 11.67 -17.50 -8.99
C GLY A 275 12.17 -16.14 -8.46
N SER A 276 11.67 -15.66 -7.31
CA SER A 276 12.14 -14.43 -6.70
C SER A 276 13.52 -14.60 -6.06
N ASP A 277 14.20 -13.49 -5.76
CA ASP A 277 15.49 -13.55 -5.06
C ASP A 277 15.32 -14.00 -3.59
N PRO A 278 16.37 -14.55 -2.96
CA PRO A 278 16.39 -14.85 -1.55
C PRO A 278 16.08 -13.62 -0.69
N GLN A 279 15.71 -13.84 0.58
CA GLN A 279 15.55 -12.74 1.54
C GLN A 279 16.81 -11.90 1.61
N THR A 280 16.62 -10.58 1.67
CA THR A 280 17.71 -9.61 1.68
C THR A 280 18.19 -9.34 3.09
N ARG A 281 19.43 -8.85 3.19
CA ARG A 281 20.01 -8.39 4.46
C ARG A 281 19.31 -7.14 4.98
N GLY A 282 18.86 -6.27 4.07
CA GLY A 282 18.17 -5.03 4.39
C GLY A 282 16.65 -5.21 4.56
N PRO A 283 15.93 -4.17 5.02
CA PRO A 283 14.53 -4.27 5.45
C PRO A 283 13.50 -4.26 4.29
N ALA A 284 13.92 -4.70 3.09
CA ALA A 284 13.04 -4.76 1.92
C ALA A 284 12.19 -6.04 1.84
N ASN A 285 12.35 -6.97 2.79
CA ASN A 285 11.61 -8.23 2.81
C ASN A 285 10.14 -8.04 3.15
N ILE A 286 9.31 -9.02 2.76
CA ILE A 286 7.91 -9.11 3.20
C ILE A 286 7.60 -10.49 3.78
N ARG A 287 6.48 -10.55 4.51
CA ARG A 287 5.95 -11.78 5.09
C ARG A 287 4.78 -12.31 4.27
N PHE A 288 4.51 -13.62 4.39
CA PHE A 288 3.44 -14.31 3.68
C PHE A 288 2.06 -13.63 3.76
N PRO A 289 1.56 -13.14 4.92
CA PRO A 289 0.27 -12.44 4.99
C PRO A 289 0.21 -11.21 4.10
N LEU A 290 1.30 -10.46 3.97
CA LEU A 290 1.38 -9.27 3.13
C LEU A 290 1.46 -9.64 1.64
N LEU A 291 2.18 -10.70 1.28
CA LEU A 291 2.18 -11.26 -0.07
C LEU A 291 0.78 -11.70 -0.48
N GLN A 292 0.06 -12.39 0.39
CA GLN A 292 -1.32 -12.83 0.15
C GLN A 292 -2.26 -11.64 -0.07
N ALA A 293 -2.12 -10.58 0.72
CA ALA A 293 -2.88 -9.34 0.55
C ALA A 293 -2.59 -8.66 -0.80
N ALA A 294 -1.34 -8.65 -1.26
CA ALA A 294 -0.95 -8.08 -2.55
C ALA A 294 -1.58 -8.86 -3.73
N CYS A 295 -1.56 -10.19 -3.68
CA CYS A 295 -2.23 -11.04 -4.67
C CYS A 295 -3.75 -10.86 -4.65
N ALA A 296 -4.37 -10.79 -3.47
CA ALA A 296 -5.79 -10.53 -3.31
C ALA A 296 -6.21 -9.18 -3.92
N TYR A 297 -5.40 -8.13 -3.71
CA TYR A 297 -5.62 -6.82 -4.35
C TYR A 297 -5.64 -6.94 -5.88
N VAL A 298 -4.68 -7.66 -6.47
CA VAL A 298 -4.62 -7.86 -7.92
C VAL A 298 -5.87 -8.59 -8.42
N VAL A 299 -6.28 -9.67 -7.74
CA VAL A 299 -7.50 -10.41 -8.10
C VAL A 299 -8.73 -9.50 -8.09
N VAL A 300 -8.95 -8.73 -7.01
CA VAL A 300 -10.08 -7.79 -6.91
C VAL A 300 -10.05 -6.73 -8.02
N ALA A 301 -8.87 -6.17 -8.29
CA ALA A 301 -8.72 -5.14 -9.34
C ALA A 301 -8.97 -5.69 -10.75
N LEU A 302 -8.66 -6.96 -11.01
CA LEU A 302 -8.92 -7.62 -12.29
C LEU A 302 -10.38 -8.02 -12.47
N LEU A 303 -11.06 -8.41 -11.39
CA LEU A 303 -12.48 -8.74 -11.45
C LEU A 303 -13.32 -7.50 -11.78
N GLY A 304 -12.98 -6.37 -11.18
CA GLY A 304 -13.80 -5.16 -11.23
C GLY A 304 -15.09 -5.30 -10.40
N GLY A 305 -15.81 -4.20 -10.22
CA GLY A 305 -17.08 -4.21 -9.49
C GLY A 305 -16.94 -4.30 -7.97
N ASP A 306 -18.07 -4.49 -7.28
CA ASP A 306 -18.17 -4.51 -5.81
C ASP A 306 -17.89 -5.90 -5.25
N THR A 307 -16.62 -6.30 -5.22
CA THR A 307 -16.23 -7.54 -4.55
C THR A 307 -16.30 -7.36 -3.02
N TYR A 308 -17.07 -8.22 -2.35
CA TYR A 308 -17.15 -8.21 -0.89
C TYR A 308 -15.88 -8.83 -0.29
N ILE A 309 -15.17 -8.04 0.51
CA ILE A 309 -13.87 -8.43 1.05
C ILE A 309 -14.03 -9.23 2.34
N ASN A 310 -13.62 -10.49 2.29
CA ASN A 310 -13.58 -11.42 3.41
C ASN A 310 -12.57 -12.55 3.13
N SER A 311 -12.44 -13.50 4.03
CA SER A 311 -11.50 -14.63 3.89
C SER A 311 -11.75 -15.50 2.65
N GLY A 312 -12.95 -15.52 2.09
CA GLY A 312 -13.25 -16.22 0.82
C GLY A 312 -12.46 -15.69 -0.37
N LEU A 313 -12.11 -14.40 -0.37
CA LEU A 313 -11.18 -13.82 -1.35
C LEU A 313 -9.79 -14.44 -1.21
N LEU A 314 -9.24 -14.50 0.01
CA LEU A 314 -7.90 -15.06 0.26
C LEU A 314 -7.83 -16.55 -0.06
N GLU A 315 -8.95 -17.26 0.02
CA GLU A 315 -9.09 -18.68 -0.29
C GLU A 315 -9.42 -18.97 -1.76
N SER A 316 -9.62 -17.95 -2.60
CA SER A 316 -10.05 -18.12 -4.00
C SER A 316 -8.90 -18.42 -4.96
N PHE A 317 -7.66 -18.27 -4.54
CA PHE A 317 -6.45 -18.52 -5.34
C PHE A 317 -5.39 -19.27 -4.52
N GLY A 318 -4.51 -19.99 -5.21
CA GLY A 318 -3.33 -20.64 -4.63
C GLY A 318 -2.14 -19.69 -4.60
N LEU A 319 -1.26 -19.85 -3.59
CA LEU A 319 -0.06 -19.06 -3.42
C LEU A 319 1.11 -19.96 -3.03
N VAL A 320 2.19 -19.93 -3.81
CA VAL A 320 3.45 -20.63 -3.55
C VAL A 320 4.54 -19.57 -3.35
N ALA A 321 5.13 -19.59 -2.18
CA ALA A 321 6.27 -18.74 -1.83
C ALA A 321 7.14 -19.49 -0.80
N PRO A 322 8.24 -20.12 -1.24
CA PRO A 322 9.13 -20.81 -0.32
C PRO A 322 9.63 -19.90 0.80
N PRO A 323 9.80 -20.42 2.03
CA PRO A 323 10.45 -19.66 3.12
C PRO A 323 11.86 -19.20 2.72
N GLY A 324 12.32 -18.09 3.28
CA GLY A 324 13.65 -17.54 3.00
C GLY A 324 13.78 -16.77 1.70
N MET A 325 12.66 -16.49 1.01
CA MET A 325 12.61 -15.58 -0.15
C MET A 325 12.30 -14.15 0.30
N VAL A 326 12.69 -13.15 -0.51
CA VAL A 326 12.38 -11.72 -0.25
C VAL A 326 10.87 -11.48 -0.07
N VAL A 327 10.05 -12.30 -0.70
CA VAL A 327 8.57 -12.26 -0.63
C VAL A 327 7.97 -13.09 0.50
N ASN A 328 8.76 -13.91 1.19
CA ASN A 328 8.36 -14.70 2.36
C ASN A 328 9.56 -14.94 3.28
N ALA A 329 10.02 -13.88 3.92
CA ALA A 329 11.22 -13.91 4.74
C ALA A 329 11.02 -14.70 6.06
N GLU A 330 12.10 -15.27 6.56
CA GLU A 330 12.18 -15.97 7.83
C GLU A 330 12.78 -15.08 8.91
N PHE A 331 12.36 -15.34 10.15
CA PHE A 331 12.91 -14.66 11.34
C PHE A 331 14.43 -14.91 11.46
N PRO A 332 15.22 -13.88 11.79
CA PRO A 332 14.85 -12.51 12.21
C PRO A 332 15.00 -11.44 11.11
N ALA A 333 14.83 -11.79 9.83
CA ALA A 333 15.02 -10.83 8.74
C ALA A 333 14.17 -9.54 8.94
N PRO A 334 14.72 -8.35 8.63
CA PRO A 334 14.02 -7.10 8.78
C PRO A 334 12.97 -6.91 7.66
N VAL A 335 11.82 -6.29 7.98
CA VAL A 335 10.67 -6.15 7.07
C VAL A 335 10.09 -4.73 7.03
N ASN A 336 10.65 -3.78 7.75
CA ASN A 336 10.02 -2.47 7.96
C ASN A 336 9.85 -1.63 6.69
N THR A 337 10.74 -1.76 5.69
CA THR A 337 10.63 -1.02 4.43
C THR A 337 10.07 -1.88 3.29
N TYR A 338 9.03 -2.63 3.55
CA TYR A 338 8.37 -3.60 2.65
C TYR A 338 7.77 -3.00 1.36
N ASN A 339 7.43 -1.71 1.37
CA ASN A 339 6.68 -1.06 0.29
C ASN A 339 7.25 -1.31 -1.12
N PRO A 340 8.56 -1.18 -1.38
CA PRO A 340 9.13 -1.46 -2.69
C PRO A 340 8.80 -2.87 -3.20
N THR A 341 8.95 -3.86 -2.33
CA THR A 341 8.73 -5.27 -2.66
C THR A 341 7.25 -5.56 -2.94
N VAL A 342 6.32 -5.02 -2.13
CA VAL A 342 4.89 -5.18 -2.37
C VAL A 342 4.46 -4.55 -3.70
N HIS A 343 4.99 -3.36 -4.05
CA HIS A 343 4.71 -2.76 -5.35
C HIS A 343 5.25 -3.62 -6.50
N ALA A 344 6.46 -4.16 -6.37
CA ALA A 344 7.04 -5.07 -7.36
C ALA A 344 6.20 -6.35 -7.52
N VAL A 345 5.69 -6.93 -6.41
CA VAL A 345 4.75 -8.06 -6.43
C VAL A 345 3.48 -7.70 -7.21
N VAL A 346 2.84 -6.58 -6.87
CA VAL A 346 1.58 -6.17 -7.50
C VAL A 346 1.78 -5.92 -9.01
N ASP A 347 2.82 -5.18 -9.38
CA ASP A 347 3.07 -4.84 -10.78
C ASP A 347 3.48 -6.08 -11.60
N ALA A 348 4.25 -7.02 -11.04
CA ALA A 348 4.55 -8.30 -11.68
C ALA A 348 3.29 -9.17 -11.84
N CYS A 349 2.43 -9.24 -10.83
CA CYS A 349 1.17 -9.97 -10.92
C CYS A 349 0.23 -9.37 -11.98
N PHE A 350 0.11 -8.05 -12.07
CA PHE A 350 -0.68 -7.40 -13.12
C PHE A 350 -0.15 -7.72 -14.52
N GLU A 351 1.17 -7.65 -14.73
CA GLU A 351 1.77 -8.00 -16.03
C GLU A 351 1.50 -9.46 -16.38
N ALA A 352 1.72 -10.39 -15.46
CA ALA A 352 1.48 -11.82 -15.72
C ALA A 352 -0.01 -12.08 -16.01
N CYS A 353 -0.91 -11.56 -15.18
CA CYS A 353 -2.35 -11.72 -15.36
C CYS A 353 -2.88 -11.06 -16.64
N SER A 354 -2.33 -9.93 -17.07
CA SER A 354 -2.75 -9.25 -18.31
C SER A 354 -2.57 -10.12 -19.56
N LYS A 355 -1.69 -11.12 -19.50
CA LYS A 355 -1.48 -12.11 -20.57
C LYS A 355 -2.58 -13.19 -20.59
N LEU A 356 -3.38 -13.30 -19.52
CA LEU A 356 -4.44 -14.28 -19.34
C LEU A 356 -5.85 -13.66 -19.31
N VAL A 357 -5.94 -12.34 -19.12
CA VAL A 357 -7.20 -11.59 -19.00
C VAL A 357 -7.21 -10.46 -20.01
N ASP A 358 -8.11 -10.54 -21.00
CA ASP A 358 -8.19 -9.53 -22.06
C ASP A 358 -8.69 -8.17 -21.55
N GLY A 359 -8.18 -7.08 -22.12
CA GLY A 359 -8.59 -5.71 -21.80
C GLY A 359 -8.23 -5.27 -20.37
N ARG A 360 -7.36 -5.98 -19.67
CA ARG A 360 -6.93 -5.66 -18.29
C ARG A 360 -5.44 -5.33 -18.20
N GLY A 361 -4.80 -5.00 -19.34
CA GLY A 361 -3.41 -4.58 -19.38
C GLY A 361 -3.19 -3.27 -18.61
N ARG A 362 -2.09 -3.18 -17.87
CA ARG A 362 -1.73 -2.03 -17.07
C ARG A 362 -0.21 -1.85 -17.00
N ALA A 363 0.24 -0.61 -17.03
CA ALA A 363 1.62 -0.21 -16.77
C ALA A 363 1.88 -0.03 -15.26
N ASP A 364 3.14 0.04 -14.86
CA ASP A 364 3.55 0.19 -13.47
C ASP A 364 3.18 1.56 -12.90
N GLY A 365 2.83 1.60 -11.61
CA GLY A 365 2.60 2.84 -10.89
C GLY A 365 3.85 3.37 -10.16
N CYS A 366 3.73 4.58 -9.61
CA CYS A 366 4.79 5.31 -8.92
C CYS A 366 5.37 4.62 -7.69
N ALA A 367 4.68 3.68 -7.09
CA ALA A 367 4.85 3.21 -5.73
C ALA A 367 4.58 4.30 -4.66
N SER A 368 4.16 3.89 -3.49
CA SER A 368 3.99 4.81 -2.36
C SER A 368 5.34 5.15 -1.73
N ARG A 369 5.39 6.32 -1.12
CA ARG A 369 6.55 6.79 -0.38
C ARG A 369 6.11 7.46 0.90
N SER A 370 6.99 7.45 1.88
CA SER A 370 6.78 8.19 3.12
C SER A 370 8.10 8.77 3.61
N PHE A 371 8.00 9.91 4.26
CA PHE A 371 9.12 10.45 5.03
C PHE A 371 8.71 10.66 6.49
N VAL A 372 9.72 10.74 7.33
CA VAL A 372 9.60 11.08 8.73
C VAL A 372 10.48 12.28 9.01
N LEU A 373 9.94 13.24 9.75
CA LEU A 373 10.69 14.37 10.27
C LEU A 373 10.42 14.49 11.77
N LYS A 374 11.50 14.55 12.55
CA LYS A 374 11.45 14.73 14.01
C LYS A 374 12.32 15.93 14.38
N SER A 375 11.67 17.03 14.73
CA SER A 375 12.35 18.20 15.33
C SER A 375 12.91 17.87 16.71
N GLU A 376 14.03 18.44 17.07
CA GLU A 376 14.65 18.28 18.39
C GLU A 376 13.71 18.72 19.52
N ASN A 377 12.93 19.78 19.32
CA ASN A 377 12.06 20.37 20.34
C ASN A 377 10.61 19.89 20.29
N ALA A 378 10.15 19.34 19.17
CA ALA A 378 8.76 18.89 19.04
C ALA A 378 8.50 17.60 19.82
N SER A 379 7.33 17.51 20.45
CA SER A 379 6.83 16.30 21.11
C SER A 379 6.14 15.30 20.16
N ALA A 380 5.95 15.70 18.88
CA ALA A 380 5.32 14.92 17.85
C ALA A 380 6.34 14.48 16.80
N VAL A 381 6.05 13.40 16.11
CA VAL A 381 6.78 12.93 14.92
C VAL A 381 5.88 13.18 13.72
N GLN A 382 6.36 13.95 12.75
CA GLN A 382 5.72 14.08 11.44
C GLN A 382 5.99 12.81 10.65
N TYR A 383 4.92 12.11 10.30
CA TYR A 383 4.95 10.99 9.39
C TYR A 383 4.02 11.32 8.22
N GLU A 384 4.54 11.37 7.01
CA GLU A 384 3.77 11.78 5.86
C GLU A 384 3.89 10.77 4.71
N ILE A 385 2.73 10.40 4.16
CA ILE A 385 2.61 9.51 3.00
C ILE A 385 2.19 10.34 1.81
N PHE A 386 2.80 10.12 0.64
CA PHE A 386 2.33 10.73 -0.59
C PHE A 386 2.58 9.84 -1.81
N GLY A 387 1.73 10.03 -2.80
CA GLY A 387 1.72 9.26 -4.03
C GLY A 387 2.49 9.92 -5.15
N GLY A 388 2.12 9.58 -6.36
CA GLY A 388 2.68 10.09 -7.61
C GLY A 388 1.79 9.72 -8.79
N GLY A 389 2.37 9.28 -9.91
CA GLY A 389 1.60 8.87 -11.08
C GLY A 389 1.15 7.42 -11.02
N ALA A 390 -0.12 7.14 -11.29
CA ALA A 390 -0.59 5.79 -11.57
C ALA A 390 -0.16 5.35 -12.97
N GLY A 391 0.09 4.06 -13.15
CA GLY A 391 0.29 3.49 -14.48
C GLY A 391 -0.97 3.62 -15.34
N ALA A 392 -0.78 3.88 -16.62
CA ALA A 392 -1.87 3.84 -17.59
C ALA A 392 -2.37 2.41 -17.79
N SER A 393 -3.58 2.28 -18.26
CA SER A 393 -4.19 0.99 -18.57
C SER A 393 -4.84 1.03 -19.95
N ASP A 394 -5.25 -0.15 -20.43
CA ASP A 394 -6.00 -0.23 -21.66
C ASP A 394 -7.25 0.65 -21.59
N GLY A 395 -7.39 1.59 -22.51
CA GLY A 395 -8.50 2.54 -22.60
C GLY A 395 -8.40 3.75 -21.67
N ARG A 396 -7.38 3.90 -20.81
CA ARG A 396 -7.38 4.95 -19.79
C ARG A 396 -5.99 5.50 -19.45
N ASP A 397 -5.87 6.82 -19.42
CA ASP A 397 -4.69 7.52 -18.89
C ASP A 397 -4.52 7.24 -17.37
N GLY A 398 -3.28 7.23 -16.90
CA GLY A 398 -2.96 7.11 -15.48
C GLY A 398 -3.39 8.36 -14.70
N ALA A 399 -3.93 8.15 -13.51
CA ALA A 399 -4.26 9.24 -12.59
C ALA A 399 -2.98 9.90 -12.05
N SER A 400 -2.98 11.23 -11.98
CA SER A 400 -1.86 12.02 -11.46
C SER A 400 -2.01 12.29 -9.97
N GLY A 401 -0.89 12.35 -9.25
CA GLY A 401 -0.88 12.77 -7.85
C GLY A 401 -1.64 11.86 -6.90
N THR A 402 -1.66 10.54 -7.14
CA THR A 402 -2.42 9.57 -6.34
C THR A 402 -1.54 8.50 -5.72
N THR A 403 -1.98 7.92 -4.62
CA THR A 403 -1.42 6.66 -4.12
C THR A 403 -1.94 5.50 -4.97
N VAL A 404 -1.15 4.45 -5.13
CA VAL A 404 -1.44 3.35 -6.05
C VAL A 404 -1.34 2.00 -5.35
N ASN A 405 -1.94 0.98 -5.97
CA ASN A 405 -1.84 -0.43 -5.59
C ASN A 405 -2.37 -0.69 -4.16
N HIS A 406 -1.56 -1.32 -3.32
CA HIS A 406 -1.92 -1.76 -1.97
C HIS A 406 -2.08 -0.62 -0.96
N THR A 407 -1.80 0.62 -1.35
CA THR A 407 -1.98 1.81 -0.53
C THR A 407 -3.09 2.69 -1.09
N ASN A 408 -3.87 3.27 -0.20
CA ASN A 408 -4.95 4.22 -0.53
C ASN A 408 -4.90 5.42 0.42
N GLY A 409 -3.69 5.75 0.88
CA GLY A 409 -3.44 6.86 1.78
C GLY A 409 -3.68 8.21 1.10
N ARG A 410 -3.95 9.22 1.91
CA ARG A 410 -4.14 10.61 1.48
C ARG A 410 -2.93 11.45 1.85
N ILE A 411 -2.68 12.50 1.07
CA ILE A 411 -1.69 13.51 1.39
C ILE A 411 -2.30 14.42 2.46
N ALA A 412 -1.56 14.68 3.54
CA ALA A 412 -2.02 15.59 4.58
C ALA A 412 -2.16 17.03 4.03
N PRO A 413 -3.24 17.76 4.39
CA PRO A 413 -3.41 19.16 4.02
C PRO A 413 -2.25 20.02 4.51
N VAL A 414 -1.85 21.02 3.70
CA VAL A 414 -0.72 21.91 4.01
C VAL A 414 -0.95 22.63 5.34
N GLU A 415 -2.17 23.10 5.56
CA GLU A 415 -2.56 23.86 6.75
C GLU A 415 -2.39 23.03 8.04
N ILE A 416 -2.74 21.76 7.99
CA ILE A 416 -2.56 20.83 9.11
C ILE A 416 -1.08 20.58 9.36
N VAL A 417 -0.32 20.33 8.29
CA VAL A 417 1.13 20.07 8.38
C VAL A 417 1.85 21.26 9.01
N GLU A 418 1.60 22.48 8.54
CA GLU A 418 2.25 23.69 9.05
C GLU A 418 1.78 24.09 10.47
N THR A 419 0.58 23.68 10.87
CA THR A 419 0.05 23.92 12.21
C THR A 419 0.64 22.96 13.25
N GLU A 420 0.86 21.70 12.88
CA GLU A 420 1.27 20.65 13.83
C GLU A 420 2.79 20.43 13.88
N TYR A 421 3.52 20.81 12.82
CA TYR A 421 4.95 20.54 12.69
C TYR A 421 5.75 21.80 12.34
N PRO A 422 7.00 21.91 12.80
CA PRO A 422 7.86 23.08 12.53
C PRO A 422 8.43 23.01 11.09
N VAL A 423 7.57 23.07 10.12
CA VAL A 423 7.89 23.10 8.69
C VAL A 423 7.02 24.12 7.97
N ARG A 424 7.49 24.56 6.80
CA ARG A 424 6.71 25.32 5.81
C ARG A 424 6.69 24.55 4.51
N VAL A 425 5.51 24.37 3.93
CA VAL A 425 5.35 23.79 2.60
C VAL A 425 5.49 24.88 1.55
N LEU A 426 6.57 24.83 0.76
CA LEU A 426 6.88 25.87 -0.23
C LEU A 426 6.18 25.62 -1.57
N GLU A 427 5.96 24.35 -1.91
CA GLU A 427 5.38 23.95 -3.20
C GLU A 427 4.65 22.62 -3.07
N THR A 428 3.53 22.51 -3.76
CA THR A 428 2.88 21.24 -4.08
C THR A 428 2.36 21.34 -5.52
N SER A 429 2.99 20.62 -6.45
CA SER A 429 2.68 20.71 -7.88
C SER A 429 2.79 19.36 -8.56
N LEU A 430 2.15 19.19 -9.72
CA LEU A 430 2.41 18.08 -10.62
C LEU A 430 3.71 18.34 -11.39
N ILE A 431 4.46 17.27 -11.69
CA ILE A 431 5.71 17.35 -12.41
C ILE A 431 5.45 17.12 -13.91
N PRO A 432 5.62 18.11 -14.78
CA PRO A 432 5.52 17.93 -16.23
C PRO A 432 6.46 16.81 -16.72
N ASP A 433 6.08 16.11 -17.78
CA ASP A 433 6.85 15.04 -18.44
C ASP A 433 7.25 13.87 -17.52
N SER A 434 6.64 13.74 -16.34
CA SER A 434 6.94 12.65 -15.43
C SER A 434 6.15 11.38 -15.74
N GLY A 435 4.95 11.50 -16.33
CA GLY A 435 4.16 10.37 -16.77
C GLY A 435 4.71 9.75 -18.06
N GLY A 436 4.87 8.43 -18.08
CA GLY A 436 5.37 7.69 -19.24
C GLY A 436 4.53 7.91 -20.50
N PRO A 437 5.15 8.21 -21.64
CA PRO A 437 4.46 8.36 -22.91
C PRO A 437 3.78 7.06 -23.36
N GLY A 438 2.57 7.15 -23.89
CA GLY A 438 1.78 6.02 -24.39
C GLY A 438 0.57 6.51 -25.18
N GLU A 439 -0.15 5.62 -25.85
CA GLU A 439 -1.48 5.89 -26.36
C GLU A 439 -2.37 6.42 -25.21
N TYR A 440 -2.20 5.78 -24.05
CA TYR A 440 -2.67 6.28 -22.75
C TYR A 440 -1.44 6.66 -21.93
N ARG A 441 -1.39 7.95 -21.54
CA ARG A 441 -0.26 8.52 -20.80
C ARG A 441 -0.28 8.05 -19.34
N GLY A 442 0.89 7.74 -18.80
CA GLY A 442 1.06 7.54 -17.35
C GLY A 442 0.69 8.79 -16.55
N GLY A 443 0.22 8.60 -15.33
CA GLY A 443 -0.06 9.70 -14.41
C GLY A 443 1.21 10.48 -14.05
N LEU A 444 1.04 11.78 -13.76
CA LEU A 444 2.16 12.64 -13.35
C LEU A 444 2.53 12.41 -11.89
N GLY A 445 3.83 12.51 -11.60
CA GLY A 445 4.37 12.60 -10.26
C GLY A 445 4.03 13.94 -9.59
N ILE A 446 4.25 14.00 -8.28
CA ILE A 446 4.08 15.20 -7.47
C ILE A 446 5.46 15.70 -7.03
N ARG A 447 5.68 17.02 -7.09
CA ARG A 447 6.70 17.71 -6.34
C ARG A 447 6.10 18.25 -5.06
N ARG A 448 6.78 18.01 -3.94
CA ARG A 448 6.47 18.66 -2.67
C ARG A 448 7.77 19.15 -2.03
N SER A 449 7.81 20.44 -1.68
CA SER A 449 8.97 21.11 -1.17
C SER A 449 8.69 21.68 0.21
N TYR A 450 9.63 21.47 1.15
CA TYR A 450 9.50 21.88 2.54
C TYR A 450 10.71 22.68 2.99
N GLN A 451 10.47 23.73 3.75
CA GLN A 451 11.47 24.38 4.58
C GLN A 451 11.37 23.90 6.00
N VAL A 452 12.47 23.44 6.56
CA VAL A 452 12.58 23.06 7.97
C VAL A 452 12.75 24.29 8.83
N LEU A 453 11.93 24.47 9.86
CA LEU A 453 11.97 25.66 10.75
C LEU A 453 12.79 25.42 12.01
N GLU A 454 13.04 24.17 12.35
CA GLU A 454 13.86 23.75 13.50
C GLU A 454 14.77 22.59 13.08
N ARG A 455 15.94 22.46 13.70
CA ARG A 455 16.82 21.33 13.47
C ARG A 455 16.09 20.02 13.68
N SER A 456 16.18 19.12 12.70
CA SER A 456 15.37 17.90 12.61
C SER A 456 16.15 16.71 12.11
N GLN A 457 15.73 15.51 12.56
CA GLN A 457 16.15 14.24 11.99
C GLN A 457 15.16 13.83 10.89
N PHE A 458 15.69 13.46 9.74
CA PHE A 458 14.92 13.07 8.56
C PHE A 458 15.19 11.61 8.18
N ALA A 459 14.13 10.91 7.78
CA ALA A 459 14.21 9.58 7.18
C ALA A 459 13.24 9.49 5.99
N LEU A 460 13.63 8.74 4.96
CA LEU A 460 12.83 8.50 3.76
C LEU A 460 12.71 7.01 3.47
N ARG A 461 11.50 6.58 3.15
CA ARG A 461 11.19 5.28 2.54
C ARG A 461 10.58 5.50 1.17
N SER A 462 11.34 5.22 0.13
CA SER A 462 10.94 5.40 -1.27
C SER A 462 11.52 4.28 -2.13
N THR A 463 11.16 4.28 -3.39
CA THR A 463 11.69 3.42 -4.45
C THR A 463 11.41 4.06 -5.80
N ARG A 464 11.77 3.40 -6.88
CA ARG A 464 11.58 3.90 -8.25
C ARG A 464 12.42 5.14 -8.56
N HIS A 465 13.61 5.24 -7.94
CA HIS A 465 14.60 6.26 -8.31
C HIS A 465 15.47 5.78 -9.45
N ASP A 466 16.06 4.58 -9.32
CA ASP A 466 16.99 3.98 -10.30
C ASP A 466 16.26 3.01 -11.26
N VAL A 467 15.19 2.36 -10.78
CA VAL A 467 14.32 1.49 -11.58
C VAL A 467 12.96 2.18 -11.75
N PRO A 468 12.76 3.01 -12.77
CA PRO A 468 11.51 3.77 -12.94
C PRO A 468 10.34 2.86 -13.28
N PRO A 469 9.07 3.34 -13.10
CA PRO A 469 7.86 2.58 -13.44
C PRO A 469 7.83 2.21 -14.92
N ALA A 470 7.71 0.91 -15.21
CA ALA A 470 7.73 0.42 -16.59
C ALA A 470 6.42 0.74 -17.32
N GLY A 471 6.53 1.03 -18.63
CA GLY A 471 5.38 1.07 -19.53
C GLY A 471 4.90 -0.32 -19.92
N ALA A 472 3.73 -0.40 -20.53
CA ALA A 472 3.14 -1.65 -21.01
C ALA A 472 2.62 -1.53 -22.45
N ALA A 473 2.50 -2.66 -23.16
CA ALA A 473 1.93 -2.74 -24.51
C ALA A 473 2.57 -1.75 -25.53
N GLY A 474 3.86 -1.44 -25.38
CA GLY A 474 4.58 -0.48 -26.22
C GLY A 474 4.60 0.96 -25.69
N GLY A 475 4.00 1.21 -24.53
CA GLY A 475 4.16 2.46 -23.78
C GLY A 475 5.55 2.57 -23.15
N LEU A 476 5.99 3.79 -22.86
CA LEU A 476 7.31 4.08 -22.29
C LEU A 476 7.25 4.16 -20.76
N ALA A 477 8.42 4.05 -20.13
CA ALA A 477 8.56 4.20 -18.69
C ALA A 477 8.20 5.61 -18.22
N GLY A 478 7.66 5.71 -17.00
CA GLY A 478 7.54 6.98 -16.30
C GLY A 478 8.90 7.48 -15.81
N ARG A 479 8.96 8.74 -15.39
CA ARG A 479 10.16 9.31 -14.77
C ARG A 479 10.34 8.74 -13.35
N GLY A 480 11.58 8.44 -12.98
CA GLY A 480 11.96 8.06 -11.62
C GLY A 480 11.80 9.20 -10.61
N GLY A 481 11.71 8.83 -9.34
CA GLY A 481 11.68 9.77 -8.23
C GLY A 481 13.07 10.32 -7.88
N ARG A 482 13.09 11.38 -7.09
CA ARG A 482 14.33 11.92 -6.51
C ARG A 482 14.05 12.70 -5.24
N ILE A 483 15.09 12.92 -4.46
CA ILE A 483 15.07 13.84 -3.32
C ILE A 483 16.34 14.68 -3.33
N VAL A 484 16.18 15.98 -3.12
CA VAL A 484 17.29 16.94 -3.09
C VAL A 484 17.13 17.83 -1.86
N VAL A 485 18.21 18.00 -1.13
CA VAL A 485 18.31 18.96 -0.02
C VAL A 485 19.06 20.20 -0.53
N ASN A 486 18.55 21.38 -0.20
CA ASN A 486 19.10 22.70 -0.53
C ASN A 486 19.35 22.91 -2.03
N PRO A 487 18.35 22.67 -2.91
CA PRO A 487 18.56 22.82 -4.36
C PRO A 487 19.04 24.23 -4.72
N GLY A 488 20.06 24.32 -5.57
CA GLY A 488 20.67 25.57 -6.04
C GLY A 488 21.56 26.27 -5.02
N ARG A 489 21.83 25.68 -3.85
CA ARG A 489 22.77 26.22 -2.86
C ARG A 489 24.11 25.49 -2.94
N ALA A 490 25.15 26.04 -2.30
CA ALA A 490 26.49 25.45 -2.29
C ALA A 490 26.54 24.09 -1.55
N ASP A 491 25.59 23.83 -0.67
CA ASP A 491 25.43 22.61 0.09
C ASP A 491 24.32 21.70 -0.47
N GLU A 492 23.96 21.87 -1.74
CA GLU A 492 23.03 20.97 -2.44
C GLU A 492 23.52 19.53 -2.37
N ARG A 493 22.61 18.62 -1.98
CA ARG A 493 22.89 17.18 -1.96
C ARG A 493 21.66 16.36 -2.35
N SER A 494 21.88 15.33 -3.16
CA SER A 494 20.87 14.29 -3.43
C SER A 494 20.94 13.21 -2.35
N LEU A 495 19.78 12.68 -1.97
CA LEU A 495 19.69 11.56 -1.03
C LEU A 495 19.23 10.29 -1.76
N PRO A 496 19.63 9.10 -1.30
CA PRO A 496 19.14 7.83 -1.86
C PRO A 496 17.65 7.63 -1.59
N ALA A 497 17.03 6.73 -2.34
CA ALA A 497 15.59 6.40 -2.21
C ALA A 497 15.20 5.97 -0.80
N ARG A 498 16.14 5.38 -0.08
CA ARG A 498 15.99 5.00 1.32
C ARG A 498 17.14 5.56 2.13
N CYS A 499 16.83 6.40 3.11
CA CYS A 499 17.83 6.96 4.02
C CYS A 499 17.19 7.22 5.38
N ALA A 500 18.03 7.25 6.41
CA ALA A 500 17.61 7.55 7.77
C ALA A 500 18.73 8.25 8.54
N GLY A 501 18.36 8.98 9.61
CA GLY A 501 19.33 9.70 10.43
C GLY A 501 19.97 10.91 9.73
N VAL A 502 19.36 11.43 8.67
CA VAL A 502 19.83 12.64 7.98
C VAL A 502 19.46 13.85 8.81
N THR A 503 20.44 14.65 9.20
CA THR A 503 20.20 15.92 9.89
C THR A 503 19.90 17.02 8.87
N LEU A 504 18.82 17.75 9.12
CA LEU A 504 18.44 19.00 8.45
C LEU A 504 18.46 20.13 9.48
N ASP A 505 19.14 21.20 9.16
CA ASP A 505 19.21 22.40 10.04
C ASP A 505 18.05 23.36 9.73
N ALA A 506 17.76 24.26 10.69
CA ALA A 506 16.73 25.27 10.47
C ALA A 506 17.06 26.13 9.24
N GLY A 507 16.10 26.30 8.35
CA GLY A 507 16.26 26.99 7.07
C GLY A 507 16.65 26.09 5.89
N ASP A 508 16.97 24.81 6.13
CA ASP A 508 17.16 23.85 5.05
C ASP A 508 15.86 23.61 4.29
N VAL A 509 15.99 23.38 3.01
CA VAL A 509 14.88 23.02 2.11
C VAL A 509 15.11 21.62 1.57
N PHE A 510 14.10 20.76 1.65
CA PHE A 510 14.14 19.49 0.93
C PHE A 510 12.99 19.39 -0.07
N VAL A 511 13.32 18.89 -1.26
CA VAL A 511 12.39 18.72 -2.37
C VAL A 511 12.23 17.24 -2.66
N LEU A 512 11.00 16.79 -2.67
CA LEU A 512 10.59 15.42 -2.98
C LEU A 512 9.86 15.42 -4.32
N ASP A 513 10.48 14.81 -5.34
CA ASP A 513 9.84 14.51 -6.63
C ASP A 513 9.41 13.05 -6.64
N SER A 514 8.12 12.77 -6.73
CA SER A 514 7.63 11.40 -6.85
C SER A 514 7.72 10.90 -8.29
N PRO A 515 7.81 9.56 -8.51
CA PRO A 515 7.78 9.01 -9.86
C PRO A 515 6.46 9.28 -10.57
N GLY A 516 6.50 9.39 -11.89
CA GLY A 516 5.32 9.24 -12.74
C GLY A 516 4.93 7.78 -12.87
N GLY A 517 3.74 7.49 -13.44
CA GLY A 517 3.34 6.15 -13.86
C GLY A 517 3.85 5.82 -15.25
N GLY A 518 3.96 4.52 -15.59
CA GLY A 518 4.27 4.08 -16.96
C GLY A 518 3.12 4.34 -17.94
N GLY A 519 3.45 4.55 -19.21
CA GLY A 519 2.48 4.68 -20.31
C GLY A 519 1.97 3.32 -20.81
N TYR A 520 0.82 3.29 -21.46
CA TYR A 520 0.24 2.10 -22.07
C TYR A 520 -0.02 2.30 -23.56
N GLY A 521 0.34 1.32 -24.40
CA GLY A 521 0.21 1.43 -25.85
C GLY A 521 1.25 2.36 -26.49
N ALA A 522 1.45 2.25 -27.80
CA ALA A 522 2.46 3.05 -28.49
C ALA A 522 2.13 4.55 -28.44
N PRO A 523 3.08 5.43 -28.04
CA PRO A 523 2.84 6.88 -27.93
C PRO A 523 2.34 7.53 -29.21
N THR A 524 2.77 7.05 -30.36
CA THR A 524 2.36 7.54 -31.69
C THR A 524 0.87 7.29 -32.00
N LYS A 525 0.18 6.44 -31.22
CA LYS A 525 -1.26 6.21 -31.33
C LYS A 525 -2.09 7.22 -30.52
N ARG A 526 -1.49 7.96 -29.57
CA ARG A 526 -2.22 9.01 -28.84
C ARG A 526 -2.72 10.08 -29.80
N SER A 527 -4.01 10.46 -29.70
CA SER A 527 -4.56 11.54 -30.52
C SER A 527 -3.68 12.79 -30.41
N PRO A 528 -3.29 13.42 -31.56
CA PRO A 528 -2.51 14.64 -31.53
C PRO A 528 -3.18 15.77 -30.73
N GLU A 529 -4.51 15.85 -30.77
CA GLU A 529 -5.30 16.85 -30.06
C GLU A 529 -5.21 16.64 -28.53
N LYS A 530 -5.17 15.36 -28.06
CA LYS A 530 -4.93 15.06 -26.64
C LYS A 530 -3.52 15.45 -26.22
N VAL A 531 -2.51 15.31 -27.10
CA VAL A 531 -1.14 15.76 -26.81
C VAL A 531 -1.08 17.28 -26.75
N ALA A 532 -1.72 18.00 -27.68
CA ALA A 532 -1.82 19.46 -27.65
C ALA A 532 -2.50 19.95 -26.37
N TRP A 533 -3.55 19.26 -25.93
CA TRP A 533 -4.22 19.56 -24.67
C TRP A 533 -3.34 19.28 -23.45
N ASP A 534 -2.59 18.17 -23.43
CA ASP A 534 -1.62 17.88 -22.36
C ASP A 534 -0.56 18.99 -22.26
N VAL A 535 -0.09 19.53 -23.42
CA VAL A 535 0.88 20.63 -23.45
C VAL A 535 0.25 21.93 -22.94
N THR A 536 -0.93 22.28 -23.41
CA THR A 536 -1.67 23.46 -22.95
C THR A 536 -1.97 23.42 -21.45
N SER A 537 -2.22 22.20 -20.90
CA SER A 537 -2.44 21.97 -19.47
C SER A 537 -1.15 21.96 -18.63
N GLY A 538 0.02 22.09 -19.25
CA GLY A 538 1.32 22.04 -18.56
C GLY A 538 1.70 20.63 -18.07
N TRP A 539 1.07 19.58 -18.61
CA TRP A 539 1.36 18.19 -18.22
C TRP A 539 2.48 17.56 -19.07
N CYS A 540 2.63 18.04 -20.29
CA CYS A 540 3.62 17.63 -21.26
C CYS A 540 4.33 18.88 -21.80
N SER A 541 5.65 18.82 -21.99
CA SER A 541 6.36 19.89 -22.66
C SER A 541 6.18 19.82 -24.19
N PRO A 542 6.31 20.92 -24.92
CA PRO A 542 6.36 20.90 -26.39
C PRO A 542 7.47 19.98 -26.93
N GLN A 543 8.59 19.89 -26.20
CA GLN A 543 9.69 19.00 -26.55
C GLN A 543 9.30 17.53 -26.48
N SER A 544 8.61 17.11 -25.39
CA SER A 544 8.13 15.73 -25.24
C SER A 544 7.01 15.43 -26.26
N ALA A 545 6.12 16.39 -26.54
CA ALA A 545 5.12 16.24 -27.59
C ALA A 545 5.78 15.88 -28.95
N LEU A 546 6.89 16.53 -29.26
CA LEU A 546 7.65 16.29 -30.49
C LEU A 546 8.46 14.99 -30.44
N SER A 547 9.23 14.76 -29.35
CA SER A 547 10.18 13.63 -29.27
C SER A 547 9.49 12.30 -29.02
N ASP A 548 8.50 12.27 -28.14
CA ASP A 548 7.93 11.03 -27.62
C ASP A 548 6.65 10.65 -28.35
N PHE A 549 5.81 11.65 -28.68
CA PHE A 549 4.51 11.43 -29.34
C PHE A 549 4.54 11.70 -30.85
N GLY A 550 5.62 12.33 -31.36
CA GLY A 550 5.74 12.71 -32.76
C GLY A 550 4.70 13.74 -33.18
N VAL A 551 4.27 14.63 -32.28
CA VAL A 551 3.29 15.69 -32.55
C VAL A 551 4.01 17.01 -32.71
N VAL A 552 3.81 17.64 -33.85
CA VAL A 552 4.29 18.99 -34.14
C VAL A 552 3.22 19.98 -33.76
N LEU A 553 3.60 20.95 -32.94
CA LEU A 553 2.70 21.98 -32.40
C LEU A 553 3.15 23.36 -32.87
N GLU A 554 2.18 24.16 -33.29
CA GLU A 554 2.34 25.59 -33.54
C GLU A 554 1.65 26.38 -32.41
N VAL A 555 2.08 27.63 -32.23
CA VAL A 555 1.49 28.51 -31.22
C VAL A 555 0.63 29.55 -31.95
N ASP A 556 -0.64 29.64 -31.65
CA ASP A 556 -1.55 30.63 -32.21
C ASP A 556 -1.27 32.04 -31.63
N ASP A 557 -1.94 33.05 -32.20
CA ASP A 557 -1.80 34.45 -31.76
C ASP A 557 -2.30 34.68 -30.30
N GLN A 558 -2.97 33.71 -29.70
CA GLN A 558 -3.46 33.72 -28.30
C GLN A 558 -2.58 32.89 -27.36
N GLY A 559 -1.46 32.33 -27.88
CA GLY A 559 -0.53 31.51 -27.09
C GLY A 559 -1.02 30.06 -26.84
N ARG A 560 -2.01 29.57 -27.60
CA ARG A 560 -2.50 28.20 -27.50
C ARG A 560 -1.78 27.30 -28.49
N TYR A 561 -1.61 26.04 -28.11
CA TYR A 561 -0.97 25.04 -28.96
C TYR A 561 -1.98 24.40 -29.91
N GLU A 562 -1.70 24.49 -31.23
CA GLU A 562 -2.45 23.83 -32.30
C GLU A 562 -1.58 22.78 -32.98
N VAL A 563 -2.22 21.74 -33.52
CA VAL A 563 -1.54 20.62 -34.17
C VAL A 563 -1.27 20.95 -35.64
N ASP A 564 0.00 20.92 -36.05
CA ASP A 564 0.35 20.77 -37.47
C ASP A 564 0.10 19.32 -37.88
N VAL A 565 -1.05 19.09 -38.53
CA VAL A 565 -1.49 17.76 -38.93
C VAL A 565 -0.60 17.13 -39.98
N ALA A 566 -0.09 17.94 -40.93
CA ALA A 566 0.73 17.44 -42.05
C ALA A 566 2.11 16.99 -41.57
N GLU A 567 2.76 17.82 -40.78
CA GLU A 567 4.10 17.54 -40.25
C GLU A 567 4.05 16.46 -39.18
N THR A 568 3.01 16.45 -38.32
CA THR A 568 2.75 15.37 -37.35
C THR A 568 2.63 14.00 -38.04
N ARG A 569 1.89 13.94 -39.16
CA ARG A 569 1.74 12.71 -39.93
C ARG A 569 3.07 12.23 -40.52
N ALA A 570 3.83 13.16 -41.14
CA ALA A 570 5.14 12.86 -41.70
C ALA A 570 6.11 12.33 -40.64
N ARG A 571 6.16 13.00 -39.48
CA ARG A 571 7.03 12.64 -38.38
C ARG A 571 6.69 11.27 -37.79
N ARG A 572 5.43 10.99 -37.50
CA ARG A 572 4.98 9.70 -36.98
C ARG A 572 5.27 8.53 -37.92
N THR A 573 5.22 8.77 -39.22
CA THR A 573 5.59 7.77 -40.23
C THR A 573 7.08 7.45 -40.18
N ALA A 574 7.92 8.43 -39.82
CA ALA A 574 9.36 8.27 -39.70
C ALA A 574 9.80 7.66 -38.34
N MET A 575 8.93 7.68 -37.34
CA MET A 575 9.21 7.08 -36.02
C MET A 575 9.09 5.55 -36.11
N VAL A 576 10.22 4.86 -36.16
CA VAL A 576 10.26 3.40 -36.09
C VAL A 576 9.92 2.95 -34.67
N PRO A 577 9.01 1.96 -34.47
CA PRO A 577 8.77 1.41 -33.14
C PRO A 577 10.08 0.88 -32.54
N VAL A 578 10.48 1.41 -31.39
CA VAL A 578 11.66 0.90 -30.67
C VAL A 578 11.33 -0.49 -30.13
N PRO A 579 12.05 -1.56 -30.51
CA PRO A 579 11.85 -2.86 -29.91
C PRO A 579 12.19 -2.79 -28.41
N THR A 580 11.27 -3.16 -27.55
CA THR A 580 11.50 -3.30 -26.10
C THR A 580 12.59 -4.35 -25.84
N LYS A 581 13.86 -3.95 -25.83
CA LYS A 581 14.93 -4.79 -25.28
C LYS A 581 14.97 -4.57 -23.77
N LEU A 582 14.44 -5.53 -23.02
CA LEU A 582 14.81 -5.71 -21.63
C LEU A 582 16.35 -5.83 -21.54
N PRO A 583 17.01 -5.20 -20.58
CA PRO A 583 18.43 -5.43 -20.36
C PRO A 583 18.65 -6.92 -20.11
N ARG A 584 19.43 -7.56 -20.98
CA ARG A 584 19.89 -8.94 -20.77
C ARG A 584 20.80 -8.91 -19.54
N GLY A 585 20.38 -9.64 -18.49
CA GLY A 585 21.26 -9.91 -17.36
C GLY A 585 22.62 -10.39 -17.86
N GLY A 586 23.68 -9.68 -17.50
CA GLY A 586 25.04 -10.06 -17.83
C GLY A 586 25.34 -11.45 -17.28
N GLY A 587 25.48 -12.42 -18.15
CA GLY A 587 26.02 -13.72 -17.80
C GLY A 587 27.48 -13.51 -17.40
N SER A 588 27.80 -13.81 -16.13
CA SER A 588 29.19 -13.95 -15.67
C SER A 588 29.81 -15.14 -16.37
N ASN A 589 30.68 -14.92 -17.35
CA ASN A 589 31.65 -15.93 -17.75
C ASN A 589 32.68 -16.08 -16.63
N SER A 590 32.66 -17.25 -16.00
CA SER A 590 33.75 -17.76 -15.17
C SER A 590 34.96 -18.06 -16.07
N GLY A 591 36.07 -17.41 -15.76
CA GLY A 591 37.43 -17.82 -16.07
C GLY A 591 38.20 -17.85 -14.76
#